data_5ffb404beafe85a0ce5ef28c412ebdc7
#
_entry.id   5ffb404beafe85a0ce5ef28c412ebdc7
#
_cell.length_a   1.000
_cell.length_b   1.000
_cell.length_c   1.000
_cell.angle_alpha   90.00
_cell.angle_beta   90.00
_cell.angle_gamma   90.00
#
_symmetry.space_group_name_H-M   'P 1'
#
loop_
_entity.id
_entity.type
_entity.pdbx_description
1 polymer ?
#
loop_
_entity_poly.entity_id
_entity_poly.type
_entity_poly.pdbx_seq_one_letter_code
_entity_poly.pdbx_strand_id
1 'polypeptide(L)'
;MSENSSQSTRGSQGEFSHRPMVWGTQGMVGAGTQLTAQAGMRILWQGGNAVDAAVATALAAGVLEPTAHYSLGGEVAMLFYEASTKKVRSVVGQGWAAQAATAEYYQQQWGEIPSGVLSTTVPGVISALLAMQASYGTMSFGQVVESALTFARDGFPAYQLLSRAIATPERMANIQKYPESAKIYLPGGKPPVQGSMFVQKDLGRTLSLMVQAEQQALDQGSNRETAINAARDVFYKGDVAGRMVAALADLGGLYTYEDFAEFESPHEEPISATYREYEIFTNRTWTQGISLLQALKILEGYDLASLGHNSPQAIHLQVEALKLAFADRERYAGDPAFVDVPVDGLVSSEYAALRRSLIDPHKAQASYPPGDPNGMHAVLPGHQSKETAAMTGAAGGDEDGTTYLSTVDSQGNLVSVTPSSFAGLAQGMILGDTGILINTRGCYFWLDPDNPNCIAPHKRPRTTPCTFIVLKNGKPFMSLGTPGGDSQVQCDLQVLSNIVDFGLNVQEAVEAPRFCGYSFPLSPWPHKEAPNRLVLEGRISSSVADALRDDGHDVEITGPWGVSNGFAPILMDPDTGVYHGGADPRKESVMLGW
;
A
#
# COMPACT_ATOMS: atom_id res chain seq x y z
N MET A 1 -47.09 10.92 -31.85
CA MET A 1 -46.78 10.65 -30.45
C MET A 1 -46.14 9.28 -30.39
N SER A 2 -44.84 9.24 -30.43
CA SER A 2 -44.07 8.02 -30.28
C SER A 2 -43.11 8.27 -29.12
N GLU A 3 -43.41 7.66 -27.99
CA GLU A 3 -42.56 7.64 -26.81
C GLU A 3 -41.32 6.78 -27.12
N ASN A 4 -40.19 7.43 -27.27
CA ASN A 4 -38.88 6.79 -27.24
C ASN A 4 -38.52 6.55 -25.79
N SER A 5 -38.79 5.36 -25.28
CA SER A 5 -38.19 4.86 -24.05
C SER A 5 -36.75 4.47 -24.34
N SER A 6 -35.81 5.30 -23.93
CA SER A 6 -34.41 4.90 -23.80
C SER A 6 -34.32 3.86 -22.69
N GLN A 7 -34.40 2.58 -23.05
CA GLN A 7 -33.94 1.50 -22.18
C GLN A 7 -32.40 1.60 -22.12
N SER A 8 -31.88 2.09 -21.00
CA SER A 8 -30.51 1.85 -20.65
C SER A 8 -30.30 0.32 -20.62
N THR A 9 -29.48 -0.17 -21.50
CA THR A 9 -28.98 -1.56 -21.45
C THR A 9 -28.18 -1.70 -20.15
N ARG A 10 -28.85 -2.10 -19.07
CA ARG A 10 -28.18 -2.69 -17.91
C ARG A 10 -27.46 -3.91 -18.45
N GLY A 11 -26.14 -3.90 -18.38
CA GLY A 11 -25.30 -5.07 -18.64
C GLY A 11 -25.85 -6.27 -17.86
N SER A 12 -25.62 -7.46 -18.38
CA SER A 12 -26.02 -8.74 -17.80
C SER A 12 -25.91 -8.69 -16.28
N GLN A 13 -27.01 -8.92 -15.59
CA GLN A 13 -26.99 -9.07 -14.13
C GLN A 13 -26.04 -10.22 -13.82
N GLY A 14 -24.83 -9.87 -13.31
CA GLY A 14 -23.91 -10.84 -12.76
C GLY A 14 -24.61 -11.61 -11.66
N GLU A 15 -24.28 -12.88 -11.54
CA GLU A 15 -24.65 -13.68 -10.39
C GLU A 15 -24.26 -12.92 -9.11
N PHE A 16 -25.04 -13.09 -8.03
CA PHE A 16 -24.90 -12.39 -6.77
C PHE A 16 -23.42 -12.30 -6.30
N SER A 17 -22.99 -11.08 -5.93
CA SER A 17 -21.74 -10.88 -5.21
C SER A 17 -21.78 -11.60 -3.85
N HIS A 18 -20.62 -12.04 -3.35
CA HIS A 18 -20.52 -12.72 -2.04
C HIS A 18 -20.81 -11.77 -0.88
N ARG A 19 -20.61 -10.46 -1.10
CA ARG A 19 -20.91 -9.40 -0.13
C ARG A 19 -21.79 -8.34 -0.77
N PRO A 20 -22.73 -7.74 -0.02
CA PRO A 20 -23.49 -6.61 -0.53
C PRO A 20 -22.57 -5.39 -0.71
N MET A 21 -22.82 -4.60 -1.75
CA MET A 21 -22.26 -3.25 -1.88
C MET A 21 -22.83 -2.37 -0.76
N VAL A 22 -21.98 -1.61 -0.08
CA VAL A 22 -22.37 -0.70 1.00
C VAL A 22 -22.67 0.69 0.42
N TRP A 23 -23.70 1.33 0.93
CA TRP A 23 -24.15 2.65 0.50
C TRP A 23 -24.02 3.66 1.65
N GLY A 24 -23.78 4.93 1.30
CA GLY A 24 -23.74 6.03 2.27
C GLY A 24 -23.93 7.37 1.60
N THR A 25 -24.28 8.39 2.42
CA THR A 25 -24.45 9.78 1.96
C THR A 25 -23.77 10.79 2.92
N GLN A 26 -23.45 10.35 4.14
CA GLN A 26 -22.88 11.22 5.18
C GLN A 26 -21.42 10.89 5.48
N GLY A 27 -21.02 9.63 5.25
CA GLY A 27 -19.66 9.20 5.45
C GLY A 27 -19.48 7.70 5.23
N MET A 28 -18.24 7.29 4.95
CA MET A 28 -17.92 5.89 4.75
C MET A 28 -16.47 5.62 5.17
N VAL A 29 -16.23 4.42 5.69
CA VAL A 29 -14.90 3.92 6.08
C VAL A 29 -14.72 2.50 5.58
N GLY A 30 -13.67 2.28 4.79
CA GLY A 30 -13.17 0.97 4.40
C GLY A 30 -11.89 0.63 5.18
N ALA A 31 -11.75 -0.60 5.66
CA ALA A 31 -10.57 -1.04 6.40
C ALA A 31 -10.36 -2.56 6.33
N GLY A 32 -9.19 -3.01 6.79
CA GLY A 32 -8.80 -4.42 6.82
C GLY A 32 -9.58 -5.28 7.81
N THR A 33 -10.11 -4.70 8.91
CA THR A 33 -10.94 -5.41 9.91
C THR A 33 -12.10 -4.56 10.40
N GLN A 34 -13.08 -5.22 11.02
CA GLN A 34 -14.27 -4.55 11.55
C GLN A 34 -13.92 -3.52 12.63
N LEU A 35 -13.05 -3.85 13.60
CA LEU A 35 -12.70 -2.94 14.68
C LEU A 35 -11.91 -1.73 14.15
N THR A 36 -11.09 -1.94 13.12
CA THR A 36 -10.36 -0.87 12.44
C THR A 36 -11.33 0.10 11.76
N ALA A 37 -12.31 -0.43 11.00
CA ALA A 37 -13.33 0.40 10.36
C ALA A 37 -14.20 1.17 11.37
N GLN A 38 -14.54 0.55 12.50
CA GLN A 38 -15.31 1.19 13.57
C GLN A 38 -14.54 2.35 14.22
N ALA A 39 -13.21 2.27 14.33
CA ALA A 39 -12.41 3.37 14.87
C ALA A 39 -12.55 4.64 14.03
N GLY A 40 -12.46 4.53 12.70
CA GLY A 40 -12.68 5.66 11.79
C GLY A 40 -14.13 6.15 11.78
N MET A 41 -15.09 5.21 11.74
CA MET A 41 -16.51 5.55 11.73
C MET A 41 -16.93 6.33 12.98
N ARG A 42 -16.38 5.95 14.15
CA ARG A 42 -16.59 6.68 15.41
C ARG A 42 -16.17 8.14 15.30
N ILE A 43 -15.04 8.42 14.65
CA ILE A 43 -14.55 9.79 14.44
C ILE A 43 -15.51 10.58 13.56
N LEU A 44 -16.01 9.99 12.46
CA LEU A 44 -17.01 10.66 11.62
C LEU A 44 -18.30 10.97 12.39
N TRP A 45 -18.81 10.04 13.20
CA TRP A 45 -19.99 10.27 14.04
C TRP A 45 -19.79 11.35 15.12
N GLN A 46 -18.54 11.56 15.56
CA GLN A 46 -18.17 12.61 16.50
C GLN A 46 -17.95 13.98 15.83
N GLY A 47 -18.10 14.08 14.51
CA GLY A 47 -17.96 15.32 13.74
C GLY A 47 -16.53 15.59 13.24
N GLY A 48 -15.62 14.63 13.33
CA GLY A 48 -14.31 14.67 12.65
C GLY A 48 -14.47 14.57 11.15
N ASN A 49 -13.50 15.05 10.39
CA ASN A 49 -13.49 14.97 8.95
C ASN A 49 -12.85 13.65 8.45
N ALA A 50 -12.78 13.47 7.13
CA ALA A 50 -12.22 12.28 6.50
C ALA A 50 -10.75 12.04 6.88
N VAL A 51 -9.95 13.10 7.09
CA VAL A 51 -8.53 12.97 7.53
C VAL A 51 -8.45 12.47 8.97
N ASP A 52 -9.24 13.04 9.89
CA ASP A 52 -9.29 12.57 11.28
C ASP A 52 -9.70 11.08 11.33
N ALA A 53 -10.70 10.70 10.54
CA ALA A 53 -11.16 9.32 10.44
C ALA A 53 -10.09 8.38 9.85
N ALA A 54 -9.37 8.80 8.82
CA ALA A 54 -8.29 8.02 8.20
C ALA A 54 -7.13 7.81 9.19
N VAL A 55 -6.73 8.85 9.92
CA VAL A 55 -5.67 8.76 10.93
C VAL A 55 -6.10 7.82 12.07
N ALA A 56 -7.34 7.94 12.57
CA ALA A 56 -7.87 7.02 13.59
C ALA A 56 -7.89 5.57 13.12
N THR A 57 -8.32 5.34 11.87
CA THR A 57 -8.35 4.02 11.24
C THR A 57 -6.94 3.46 11.12
N ALA A 58 -5.97 4.25 10.64
CA ALA A 58 -4.58 3.82 10.47
C ALA A 58 -3.89 3.53 11.82
N LEU A 59 -4.10 4.38 12.84
CA LEU A 59 -3.58 4.13 14.19
C LEU A 59 -4.18 2.86 14.81
N ALA A 60 -5.49 2.64 14.64
CA ALA A 60 -6.16 1.42 15.11
C ALA A 60 -5.66 0.18 14.38
N ALA A 61 -5.47 0.25 13.05
CA ALA A 61 -4.90 -0.85 12.25
C ALA A 61 -3.49 -1.22 12.73
N GLY A 62 -2.65 -0.23 13.08
CA GLY A 62 -1.31 -0.47 13.62
C GLY A 62 -1.27 -1.25 14.94
N VAL A 63 -2.39 -1.25 15.68
CA VAL A 63 -2.59 -2.06 16.89
C VAL A 63 -3.26 -3.41 16.57
N LEU A 64 -4.26 -3.39 15.69
CA LEU A 64 -5.17 -4.52 15.47
C LEU A 64 -4.68 -5.50 14.40
N GLU A 65 -3.85 -5.06 13.43
CA GLU A 65 -3.54 -5.81 12.21
C GLU A 65 -2.05 -6.20 12.06
N PRO A 66 -1.35 -6.70 13.10
CA PRO A 66 0.05 -7.09 12.97
C PRO A 66 0.26 -8.22 11.96
N THR A 67 -0.77 -9.03 11.68
CA THR A 67 -0.76 -10.11 10.67
C THR A 67 -0.90 -9.60 9.24
N ALA A 68 -1.38 -8.38 9.05
CA ALA A 68 -1.31 -7.66 7.78
C ALA A 68 0.06 -7.01 7.58
N HIS A 69 1.06 -7.42 8.37
CA HIS A 69 2.41 -6.84 8.37
C HIS A 69 2.38 -5.31 8.40
N TYR A 70 1.52 -4.77 9.25
CA TYR A 70 1.43 -3.35 9.51
C TYR A 70 1.57 -3.08 11.01
N SER A 71 2.25 -1.99 11.33
CA SER A 71 2.49 -1.51 12.69
C SER A 71 2.80 -0.02 12.67
N LEU A 72 2.80 0.63 13.83
CA LEU A 72 3.21 2.03 13.95
C LEU A 72 4.71 2.26 13.72
N GLY A 73 5.50 1.19 13.63
CA GLY A 73 6.91 1.20 13.24
C GLY A 73 7.14 1.05 11.72
N GLY A 74 6.11 1.17 10.91
CA GLY A 74 6.13 1.00 9.46
C GLY A 74 6.18 2.29 8.65
N GLU A 75 5.65 2.19 7.43
CA GLU A 75 5.48 3.28 6.46
C GLU A 75 4.02 3.39 6.01
N VAL A 76 3.67 4.50 5.35
CA VAL A 76 2.34 4.75 4.81
C VAL A 76 2.37 5.54 3.51
N ALA A 77 1.70 5.05 2.48
CA ALA A 77 1.30 5.87 1.33
C ALA A 77 -0.09 6.46 1.62
N MET A 78 -0.24 7.77 1.52
CA MET A 78 -1.49 8.46 1.83
C MET A 78 -1.75 9.60 0.86
N LEU A 79 -2.98 9.65 0.34
CA LEU A 79 -3.52 10.73 -0.47
C LEU A 79 -4.81 11.25 0.15
N PHE A 80 -5.05 12.53 -0.04
CA PHE A 80 -6.23 13.24 0.45
C PHE A 80 -6.78 14.17 -0.64
N TYR A 81 -8.01 13.94 -1.09
CA TYR A 81 -8.75 14.91 -1.89
C TYR A 81 -9.45 15.89 -0.95
N GLU A 82 -9.04 17.14 -1.03
CA GLU A 82 -9.60 18.28 -0.27
C GLU A 82 -10.75 18.91 -1.06
N ALA A 83 -11.98 18.64 -0.65
CA ALA A 83 -13.18 19.08 -1.38
C ALA A 83 -13.29 20.61 -1.50
N SER A 84 -12.86 21.36 -0.48
CA SER A 84 -12.91 22.82 -0.45
C SER A 84 -12.01 23.49 -1.51
N THR A 85 -10.84 22.92 -1.77
CA THR A 85 -9.86 23.43 -2.76
C THR A 85 -9.86 22.63 -4.06
N LYS A 86 -10.53 21.48 -4.10
CA LYS A 86 -10.54 20.52 -5.22
C LYS A 86 -9.15 20.02 -5.61
N LYS A 87 -8.27 19.87 -4.61
CA LYS A 87 -6.89 19.41 -4.81
C LYS A 87 -6.65 18.07 -4.14
N VAL A 88 -5.83 17.25 -4.78
CA VAL A 88 -5.27 16.06 -4.17
C VAL A 88 -3.98 16.44 -3.44
N ARG A 89 -3.84 16.02 -2.19
CA ARG A 89 -2.69 16.25 -1.32
C ARG A 89 -1.98 14.94 -1.05
N SER A 90 -0.68 15.01 -0.85
CA SER A 90 0.17 13.87 -0.54
C SER A 90 1.13 14.19 0.61
N VAL A 91 1.57 13.16 1.30
CA VAL A 91 2.61 13.22 2.33
C VAL A 91 3.61 12.09 2.13
N VAL A 92 4.88 12.36 2.39
CA VAL A 92 5.93 11.33 2.34
C VAL A 92 5.88 10.51 3.62
N GLY A 93 5.40 9.28 3.52
CA GLY A 93 5.28 8.39 4.69
C GLY A 93 6.28 7.23 4.72
N GLN A 94 7.29 7.25 3.86
CA GLN A 94 8.39 6.28 3.87
C GLN A 94 9.56 6.81 4.67
N GLY A 95 10.05 5.99 5.62
CA GLY A 95 11.25 6.29 6.37
C GLY A 95 12.54 6.08 5.58
N TRP A 96 13.61 6.67 6.04
CA TRP A 96 14.92 6.59 5.42
C TRP A 96 15.87 5.57 6.07
N ALA A 97 16.92 5.19 5.34
CA ALA A 97 18.04 4.41 5.87
C ALA A 97 18.87 5.22 6.87
N ALA A 98 19.54 4.54 7.78
CA ALA A 98 20.47 5.19 8.71
C ALA A 98 21.58 5.97 7.99
N GLN A 99 22.11 7.02 8.62
CA GLN A 99 23.25 7.78 8.11
C GLN A 99 24.50 6.89 7.83
N ALA A 100 24.67 5.82 8.58
CA ALA A 100 25.77 4.87 8.40
C ALA A 100 25.50 3.80 7.33
N ALA A 101 24.31 3.74 6.73
CA ALA A 101 23.93 2.72 5.76
C ALA A 101 24.37 3.12 4.34
N THR A 102 25.56 2.68 3.91
CA THR A 102 26.09 2.91 2.56
C THR A 102 26.17 1.62 1.76
N ALA A 103 26.09 1.70 0.42
CA ALA A 103 26.24 0.54 -0.44
C ALA A 103 27.60 -0.16 -0.24
N GLU A 104 28.67 0.62 -0.07
CA GLU A 104 30.00 0.10 0.19
C GLU A 104 30.06 -0.70 1.49
N TYR A 105 29.42 -0.21 2.57
CA TYR A 105 29.39 -0.91 3.85
C TYR A 105 28.71 -2.28 3.72
N TYR A 106 27.52 -2.35 3.10
CA TYR A 106 26.82 -3.61 2.89
C TYR A 106 27.57 -4.55 1.97
N GLN A 107 28.15 -4.02 0.89
CA GLN A 107 28.91 -4.82 -0.08
C GLN A 107 30.15 -5.44 0.54
N GLN A 108 30.89 -4.70 1.39
CA GLN A 108 32.09 -5.19 2.05
C GLN A 108 31.82 -6.18 3.17
N GLN A 109 30.72 -5.99 3.93
CA GLN A 109 30.43 -6.82 5.09
C GLN A 109 29.67 -8.10 4.73
N TRP A 110 28.73 -8.05 3.78
CA TRP A 110 27.82 -9.18 3.47
C TRP A 110 27.68 -9.47 1.98
N GLY A 111 27.93 -8.54 1.08
CA GLY A 111 27.62 -8.67 -0.35
C GLY A 111 26.11 -8.68 -0.66
N GLU A 112 25.28 -8.44 0.35
CA GLU A 112 23.82 -8.45 0.27
C GLU A 112 23.22 -7.46 1.27
N ILE A 113 21.90 -7.28 1.22
CA ILE A 113 21.13 -6.61 2.29
C ILE A 113 20.56 -7.68 3.22
N PRO A 114 21.14 -7.90 4.41
CA PRO A 114 20.70 -8.93 5.33
C PRO A 114 19.28 -8.65 5.83
N SER A 115 18.48 -9.71 6.00
CA SER A 115 17.18 -9.59 6.65
C SER A 115 17.32 -9.22 8.14
N GLY A 116 16.29 -8.64 8.73
CA GLY A 116 16.28 -8.26 10.14
C GLY A 116 16.70 -6.80 10.36
N VAL A 117 17.43 -6.51 11.45
CA VAL A 117 17.74 -5.15 11.90
C VAL A 117 18.46 -4.29 10.86
N LEU A 118 19.30 -4.90 10.02
CA LEU A 118 20.04 -4.22 8.98
C LEU A 118 19.20 -3.81 7.76
N SER A 119 17.98 -4.34 7.65
CA SER A 119 17.00 -3.94 6.61
C SER A 119 15.89 -3.04 7.15
N THR A 120 16.02 -2.49 8.36
CA THR A 120 15.04 -1.54 8.90
C THR A 120 15.17 -0.16 8.24
N THR A 121 14.11 0.64 8.34
CA THR A 121 14.12 2.09 8.06
C THR A 121 13.54 2.83 9.26
N VAL A 122 13.81 4.13 9.40
CA VAL A 122 13.12 4.96 10.40
C VAL A 122 11.61 4.81 10.21
N PRO A 123 10.80 4.61 11.25
CA PRO A 123 9.34 4.56 11.12
C PRO A 123 8.78 5.84 10.49
N GLY A 124 8.00 5.71 9.41
CA GLY A 124 7.41 6.85 8.73
C GLY A 124 5.95 7.14 9.13
N VAL A 125 5.23 6.13 9.63
CA VAL A 125 3.78 6.16 9.89
C VAL A 125 3.36 7.32 10.78
N ILE A 126 3.92 7.41 11.99
CA ILE A 126 3.50 8.43 12.98
C ILE A 126 3.74 9.84 12.45
N SER A 127 4.90 10.09 11.83
CA SER A 127 5.22 11.40 11.28
C SER A 127 4.24 11.80 10.17
N ALA A 128 3.94 10.91 9.23
CA ALA A 128 3.05 11.19 8.11
C ALA A 128 1.59 11.37 8.55
N LEU A 129 1.08 10.49 9.41
CA LEU A 129 -0.30 10.58 9.89
C LEU A 129 -0.52 11.87 10.68
N LEU A 130 0.41 12.24 11.57
CA LEU A 130 0.29 13.45 12.37
C LEU A 130 0.52 14.72 11.54
N ALA A 131 1.37 14.69 10.49
CA ALA A 131 1.51 15.80 9.57
C ALA A 131 0.19 16.07 8.80
N MET A 132 -0.47 15.01 8.30
CA MET A 132 -1.79 15.16 7.66
C MET A 132 -2.87 15.62 8.63
N GLN A 133 -2.90 15.08 9.85
CA GLN A 133 -3.84 15.49 10.88
C GLN A 133 -3.63 16.95 11.30
N ALA A 134 -2.41 17.38 11.53
CA ALA A 134 -2.08 18.74 11.89
C ALA A 134 -2.55 19.75 10.83
N SER A 135 -2.29 19.45 9.56
CA SER A 135 -2.59 20.34 8.42
C SER A 135 -4.06 20.34 8.01
N TYR A 136 -4.73 19.18 8.03
CA TYR A 136 -6.05 19.00 7.40
C TYR A 136 -7.11 18.41 8.32
N GLY A 137 -6.76 17.86 9.47
CA GLY A 137 -7.71 17.38 10.47
C GLY A 137 -8.35 18.50 11.26
N THR A 138 -9.40 18.19 12.01
CA THR A 138 -10.16 19.13 12.85
C THR A 138 -10.10 18.78 14.33
N MET A 139 -9.80 17.53 14.66
CA MET A 139 -9.75 17.00 16.02
C MET A 139 -8.34 17.04 16.63
N SER A 140 -8.25 16.88 17.95
CA SER A 140 -6.98 16.68 18.66
C SER A 140 -6.45 15.26 18.41
N PHE A 141 -5.15 15.06 18.60
CA PHE A 141 -4.55 13.72 18.53
C PHE A 141 -5.17 12.78 19.57
N GLY A 142 -5.38 13.27 20.81
CA GLY A 142 -6.00 12.48 21.87
C GLY A 142 -7.38 11.94 21.50
N GLN A 143 -8.21 12.73 20.78
CA GLN A 143 -9.51 12.26 20.28
C GLN A 143 -9.36 11.19 19.19
N VAL A 144 -8.46 11.40 18.26
CA VAL A 144 -8.25 10.52 17.11
C VAL A 144 -7.61 9.19 17.51
N VAL A 145 -6.68 9.19 18.45
CA VAL A 145 -5.95 7.99 18.91
C VAL A 145 -6.73 7.15 19.92
N GLU A 146 -7.85 7.64 20.46
CA GLU A 146 -8.56 7.02 21.59
C GLU A 146 -8.90 5.53 21.37
N SER A 147 -9.39 5.17 20.19
CA SER A 147 -9.70 3.76 19.87
C SER A 147 -8.43 2.90 19.86
N ALA A 148 -7.37 3.35 19.18
CA ALA A 148 -6.09 2.64 19.13
C ALA A 148 -5.48 2.46 20.53
N LEU A 149 -5.49 3.54 21.34
CA LEU A 149 -5.02 3.51 22.72
C LEU A 149 -5.81 2.52 23.59
N THR A 150 -7.14 2.51 23.46
CA THR A 150 -8.01 1.58 24.18
C THR A 150 -7.71 0.14 23.80
N PHE A 151 -7.61 -0.17 22.51
CA PHE A 151 -7.27 -1.51 22.04
C PHE A 151 -5.87 -1.96 22.50
N ALA A 152 -4.90 -1.07 22.51
CA ALA A 152 -3.56 -1.41 22.99
C ALA A 152 -3.51 -1.64 24.50
N ARG A 153 -4.13 -0.75 25.29
CA ARG A 153 -4.08 -0.75 26.75
C ARG A 153 -4.98 -1.80 27.38
N ASP A 154 -6.25 -1.86 26.94
CA ASP A 154 -7.29 -2.69 27.53
C ASP A 154 -7.49 -4.00 26.78
N GLY A 155 -6.98 -4.08 25.53
CA GLY A 155 -7.00 -5.25 24.67
C GLY A 155 -8.22 -5.34 23.76
N PHE A 156 -8.16 -6.33 22.88
CA PHE A 156 -9.23 -6.69 21.97
C PHE A 156 -9.33 -8.23 21.82
N PRO A 157 -10.47 -8.79 21.41
CA PRO A 157 -10.58 -10.22 21.18
C PRO A 157 -9.65 -10.67 20.04
N ALA A 158 -8.76 -11.62 20.29
CA ALA A 158 -7.90 -12.21 19.27
C ALA A 158 -8.76 -12.85 18.18
N TYR A 159 -8.72 -12.32 16.98
CA TYR A 159 -9.46 -12.87 15.84
C TYR A 159 -8.74 -14.10 15.24
N GLN A 160 -9.47 -14.85 14.41
CA GLN A 160 -9.00 -16.15 13.93
C GLN A 160 -7.67 -16.07 13.17
N LEU A 161 -7.54 -15.06 12.26
CA LEU A 161 -6.33 -14.88 11.46
C LEU A 161 -5.12 -14.57 12.35
N LEU A 162 -5.28 -13.71 13.38
CA LEU A 162 -4.22 -13.39 14.34
C LEU A 162 -3.71 -14.65 15.04
N SER A 163 -4.64 -15.44 15.60
CA SER A 163 -4.29 -16.65 16.33
C SER A 163 -3.58 -17.69 15.44
N ARG A 164 -4.10 -17.91 14.22
CA ARG A 164 -3.52 -18.86 13.26
C ARG A 164 -2.16 -18.41 12.73
N ALA A 165 -2.03 -17.14 12.39
CA ALA A 165 -0.79 -16.61 11.85
C ALA A 165 0.36 -16.67 12.86
N ILE A 166 0.10 -16.34 14.14
CA ILE A 166 1.12 -16.46 15.20
C ILE A 166 1.46 -17.93 15.49
N ALA A 167 0.51 -18.84 15.35
CA ALA A 167 0.69 -20.26 15.68
C ALA A 167 1.54 -21.05 14.66
N THR A 168 1.96 -20.46 13.53
CA THR A 168 2.85 -21.15 12.59
C THR A 168 4.22 -21.38 13.22
N PRO A 169 4.84 -22.58 13.04
CA PRO A 169 6.12 -22.88 13.67
C PRO A 169 7.22 -21.88 13.34
N GLU A 170 7.28 -21.42 12.10
CA GLU A 170 8.26 -20.45 11.62
C GLU A 170 8.07 -19.09 12.32
N ARG A 171 6.83 -18.58 12.37
CA ARG A 171 6.54 -17.28 13.00
C ARG A 171 6.76 -17.31 14.50
N MET A 172 6.37 -18.40 15.17
CA MET A 172 6.69 -18.60 16.59
C MET A 172 8.20 -18.57 16.84
N ALA A 173 8.99 -19.28 16.02
CA ALA A 173 10.44 -19.31 16.15
C ALA A 173 11.06 -17.92 15.93
N ASN A 174 10.56 -17.14 14.98
CA ASN A 174 11.01 -15.77 14.75
C ASN A 174 10.66 -14.83 15.92
N ILE A 175 9.43 -14.89 16.43
CA ILE A 175 8.99 -14.11 17.60
C ILE A 175 9.84 -14.45 18.83
N GLN A 176 10.17 -15.73 19.06
CA GLN A 176 10.97 -16.19 20.21
C GLN A 176 12.41 -15.67 20.21
N LYS A 177 12.95 -15.23 19.05
CA LYS A 177 14.28 -14.61 18.98
C LYS A 177 14.35 -13.29 19.75
N TYR A 178 13.20 -12.62 19.94
CA TYR A 178 13.11 -11.30 20.55
C TYR A 178 12.27 -11.36 21.82
N PRO A 179 12.86 -11.20 23.03
CA PRO A 179 12.15 -11.36 24.31
C PRO A 179 10.91 -10.48 24.46
N GLU A 180 11.00 -9.21 24.02
CA GLU A 180 9.86 -8.27 24.12
C GLU A 180 8.72 -8.67 23.18
N SER A 181 9.04 -9.22 22.01
CA SER A 181 8.04 -9.75 21.08
C SER A 181 7.36 -11.00 21.63
N ALA A 182 8.16 -11.92 22.19
CA ALA A 182 7.65 -13.14 22.81
C ALA A 182 6.71 -12.83 23.99
N LYS A 183 7.02 -11.82 24.81
CA LYS A 183 6.17 -11.34 25.90
C LYS A 183 4.78 -10.91 25.43
N ILE A 184 4.68 -10.30 24.25
CA ILE A 184 3.42 -9.75 23.71
C ILE A 184 2.69 -10.79 22.87
N TYR A 185 3.37 -11.39 21.89
CA TYR A 185 2.74 -12.28 20.91
C TYR A 185 2.66 -13.75 21.33
N LEU A 186 3.44 -14.16 22.35
CA LEU A 186 3.44 -15.52 22.90
C LEU A 186 3.25 -15.49 24.44
N PRO A 187 2.15 -14.92 24.97
CA PRO A 187 1.93 -14.85 26.40
C PRO A 187 1.93 -16.24 27.02
N GLY A 188 2.80 -16.44 28.02
CA GLY A 188 3.03 -17.76 28.61
C GLY A 188 3.68 -18.79 27.66
N GLY A 189 4.37 -18.33 26.60
CA GLY A 189 5.06 -19.17 25.62
C GLY A 189 4.15 -19.80 24.56
N LYS A 190 2.89 -19.34 24.44
CA LYS A 190 1.88 -19.90 23.54
C LYS A 190 1.24 -18.80 22.69
N PRO A 191 0.81 -19.11 21.45
CA PRO A 191 0.05 -18.15 20.65
C PRO A 191 -1.30 -17.83 21.32
N PRO A 192 -1.85 -16.62 21.10
CA PRO A 192 -3.14 -16.24 21.65
C PRO A 192 -4.25 -17.15 21.13
N VAL A 193 -5.17 -17.53 22.03
CA VAL A 193 -6.35 -18.35 21.66
C VAL A 193 -7.40 -17.42 21.06
N GLN A 194 -8.04 -17.85 19.97
CA GLN A 194 -9.14 -17.11 19.37
C GLN A 194 -10.21 -16.73 20.41
N GLY A 195 -10.61 -15.48 20.44
CA GLY A 195 -11.58 -14.93 21.39
C GLY A 195 -10.98 -14.52 22.74
N SER A 196 -9.71 -14.87 23.06
CA SER A 196 -9.05 -14.35 24.25
C SER A 196 -8.67 -12.89 24.08
N MET A 197 -8.57 -12.15 25.19
CA MET A 197 -8.12 -10.76 25.16
C MET A 197 -6.63 -10.69 24.82
N PHE A 198 -6.31 -9.98 23.73
CA PHE A 198 -4.94 -9.69 23.31
C PHE A 198 -4.59 -8.26 23.68
N VAL A 199 -3.55 -8.05 24.47
CA VAL A 199 -3.20 -6.75 25.07
C VAL A 199 -1.76 -6.39 24.75
N GLN A 200 -1.51 -5.13 24.34
CA GLN A 200 -0.21 -4.58 23.98
C GLN A 200 0.14 -3.40 24.92
N LYS A 201 0.37 -3.69 26.20
CA LYS A 201 0.53 -2.67 27.27
C LYS A 201 1.66 -1.68 26.97
N ASP A 202 2.76 -2.14 26.39
CA ASP A 202 3.92 -1.30 26.12
C ASP A 202 3.58 -0.30 24.99
N LEU A 203 2.87 -0.73 23.94
CA LEU A 203 2.35 0.15 22.91
C LEU A 203 1.33 1.15 23.47
N GLY A 204 0.43 0.67 24.33
CA GLY A 204 -0.53 1.55 25.06
C GLY A 204 0.16 2.63 25.88
N ARG A 205 1.30 2.30 26.53
CA ARG A 205 2.13 3.29 27.26
C ARG A 205 2.73 4.32 26.30
N THR A 206 3.30 3.90 25.17
CA THR A 206 3.85 4.81 24.16
C THR A 206 2.79 5.78 23.65
N LEU A 207 1.61 5.30 23.26
CA LEU A 207 0.50 6.15 22.81
C LEU A 207 0.03 7.09 23.92
N SER A 208 -0.01 6.63 25.19
CA SER A 208 -0.37 7.49 26.33
C SER A 208 0.61 8.65 26.54
N LEU A 209 1.92 8.41 26.38
CA LEU A 209 2.94 9.46 26.46
C LEU A 209 2.75 10.53 25.37
N MET A 210 2.39 10.12 24.16
CA MET A 210 2.10 11.04 23.05
C MET A 210 0.86 11.92 23.36
N VAL A 211 -0.23 11.32 23.89
CA VAL A 211 -1.42 12.07 24.31
C VAL A 211 -1.10 13.04 25.43
N GLN A 212 -0.28 12.63 26.41
CA GLN A 212 0.13 13.51 27.51
C GLN A 212 0.93 14.71 27.00
N ALA A 213 1.82 14.54 26.03
CA ALA A 213 2.59 15.63 25.46
C ALA A 213 1.71 16.63 24.70
N GLU A 214 0.73 16.15 23.92
CA GLU A 214 -0.27 17.03 23.31
C GLU A 214 -1.02 17.84 24.36
N GLN A 215 -1.54 17.17 25.40
CA GLN A 215 -2.31 17.84 26.45
C GLN A 215 -1.47 18.90 27.21
N GLN A 216 -0.21 18.58 27.52
CA GLN A 216 0.71 19.54 28.16
C GLN A 216 0.96 20.76 27.27
N ALA A 217 1.11 20.59 25.96
CA ALA A 217 1.27 21.70 25.04
C ALA A 217 0.00 22.57 24.97
N LEU A 218 -1.18 21.96 24.94
CA LEU A 218 -2.46 22.69 25.00
C LEU A 218 -2.64 23.46 26.31
N ASP A 219 -2.31 22.87 27.45
CA ASP A 219 -2.38 23.48 28.77
C ASP A 219 -1.42 24.68 28.89
N GLN A 220 -0.32 24.68 28.11
CA GLN A 220 0.64 25.78 27.98
C GLN A 220 0.20 26.85 26.98
N GLY A 221 -0.98 26.70 26.37
CA GLY A 221 -1.55 27.66 25.43
C GLY A 221 -1.12 27.47 23.94
N SER A 222 -0.51 26.34 23.59
CA SER A 222 -0.20 26.04 22.20
C SER A 222 -1.49 25.84 21.37
N ASN A 223 -1.42 26.19 20.10
CA ASN A 223 -2.50 25.83 19.17
C ASN A 223 -2.52 24.32 18.87
N ARG A 224 -3.60 23.84 18.24
CA ARG A 224 -3.81 22.41 17.90
C ARG A 224 -2.64 21.80 17.11
N GLU A 225 -2.18 22.49 16.07
CA GLU A 225 -1.09 21.99 15.21
C GLU A 225 0.21 21.81 15.99
N THR A 226 0.60 22.80 16.79
CA THR A 226 1.78 22.72 17.68
C THR A 226 1.65 21.60 18.71
N ALA A 227 0.45 21.39 19.24
CA ALA A 227 0.21 20.33 20.22
C ALA A 227 0.28 18.93 19.59
N ILE A 228 -0.24 18.74 18.37
CA ILE A 228 -0.09 17.49 17.61
C ILE A 228 1.40 17.21 17.31
N ASN A 229 2.18 18.24 16.95
CA ASN A 229 3.62 18.11 16.74
C ASN A 229 4.36 17.77 18.05
N ALA A 230 3.92 18.24 19.21
CA ALA A 230 4.47 17.82 20.50
C ALA A 230 4.23 16.32 20.76
N ALA A 231 3.06 15.77 20.39
CA ALA A 231 2.81 14.33 20.43
C ALA A 231 3.75 13.56 19.50
N ARG A 232 3.97 14.05 18.26
CA ARG A 232 4.92 13.48 17.31
C ARG A 232 6.34 13.44 17.86
N ASP A 233 6.78 14.53 18.48
CA ASP A 233 8.15 14.68 18.99
C ASP A 233 8.47 13.71 20.13
N VAL A 234 7.50 13.24 20.90
CA VAL A 234 7.69 12.13 21.87
C VAL A 234 8.23 10.88 21.17
N PHE A 235 7.74 10.59 19.98
CA PHE A 235 8.12 9.39 19.21
C PHE A 235 9.49 9.54 18.55
N TYR A 236 9.85 10.74 18.06
CA TYR A 236 11.07 10.94 17.26
C TYR A 236 12.20 11.66 18.00
N LYS A 237 11.88 12.50 18.98
CA LYS A 237 12.87 13.33 19.72
C LYS A 237 12.84 13.09 21.23
N GLY A 238 11.88 12.29 21.74
CA GLY A 238 11.72 12.02 23.16
C GLY A 238 12.36 10.72 23.63
N ASP A 239 11.96 10.29 24.80
CA ASP A 239 12.40 9.06 25.46
C ASP A 239 12.09 7.80 24.62
N VAL A 240 10.97 7.80 23.87
CA VAL A 240 10.61 6.68 22.99
C VAL A 240 11.65 6.48 21.90
N ALA A 241 12.11 7.56 21.24
CA ALA A 241 13.19 7.50 20.25
C ALA A 241 14.48 6.93 20.86
N GLY A 242 14.88 7.43 22.04
CA GLY A 242 16.07 6.95 22.74
C GLY A 242 16.04 5.45 23.03
N ARG A 243 14.87 4.94 23.49
CA ARG A 243 14.67 3.50 23.74
C ARG A 243 14.66 2.66 22.45
N MET A 244 14.05 3.16 21.38
CA MET A 244 14.07 2.47 20.08
C MET A 244 15.49 2.37 19.54
N VAL A 245 16.25 3.47 19.57
CA VAL A 245 17.64 3.48 19.09
C VAL A 245 18.55 2.56 19.90
N ALA A 246 18.41 2.57 21.24
CA ALA A 246 19.14 1.65 22.10
C ALA A 246 18.84 0.18 21.76
N ALA A 247 17.57 -0.16 21.56
CA ALA A 247 17.19 -1.52 21.17
C ALA A 247 17.70 -1.91 19.77
N LEU A 248 17.72 -0.97 18.81
CA LEU A 248 18.30 -1.20 17.48
C LEU A 248 19.80 -1.44 17.59
N ALA A 249 20.52 -0.66 18.41
CA ALA A 249 21.96 -0.84 18.65
C ALA A 249 22.28 -2.20 19.30
N ASP A 250 21.52 -2.61 20.30
CA ASP A 250 21.65 -3.93 20.93
C ASP A 250 21.46 -5.10 19.95
N LEU A 251 20.66 -4.90 18.90
CA LEU A 251 20.47 -5.86 17.81
C LEU A 251 21.51 -5.76 16.69
N GLY A 252 22.45 -4.81 16.77
CA GLY A 252 23.48 -4.56 15.74
C GLY A 252 23.01 -3.65 14.60
N GLY A 253 21.96 -2.85 14.81
CA GLY A 253 21.47 -1.84 13.87
C GLY A 253 22.39 -0.63 13.75
N LEU A 254 22.23 0.15 12.69
CA LEU A 254 23.13 1.26 12.33
C LEU A 254 22.61 2.64 12.74
N TYR A 255 21.44 2.72 13.40
CA TYR A 255 20.75 3.98 13.69
C TYR A 255 21.35 4.70 14.89
N THR A 256 21.44 6.03 14.77
CA THR A 256 21.70 6.96 15.86
C THR A 256 20.40 7.66 16.29
N TYR A 257 20.46 8.39 17.39
CA TYR A 257 19.34 9.21 17.83
C TYR A 257 19.00 10.31 16.82
N GLU A 258 19.99 10.86 16.15
CA GLU A 258 19.85 11.92 15.14
C GLU A 258 19.09 11.42 13.92
N ASP A 259 19.27 10.17 13.49
CA ASP A 259 18.51 9.58 12.38
C ASP A 259 16.99 9.62 12.62
N PHE A 260 16.57 9.51 13.89
CA PHE A 260 15.18 9.64 14.29
C PHE A 260 14.79 11.10 14.52
N ALA A 261 15.59 11.87 15.22
CA ALA A 261 15.26 13.24 15.63
C ALA A 261 15.14 14.21 14.44
N GLU A 262 15.88 13.97 13.38
CA GLU A 262 15.86 14.77 12.15
C GLU A 262 14.77 14.29 11.16
N PHE A 263 14.14 13.12 11.38
CA PHE A 263 13.17 12.58 10.47
C PHE A 263 11.87 13.40 10.48
N GLU A 264 11.45 13.79 9.28
CA GLU A 264 10.18 14.48 9.03
C GLU A 264 9.49 13.91 7.78
N SER A 265 8.17 14.00 7.76
CA SER A 265 7.31 13.62 6.64
C SER A 265 6.80 14.88 5.94
N PRO A 266 7.48 15.37 4.91
CA PRO A 266 7.04 16.58 4.21
C PRO A 266 5.78 16.30 3.39
N HIS A 267 4.94 17.32 3.23
CA HIS A 267 3.92 17.34 2.20
C HIS A 267 4.59 17.40 0.82
N GLU A 268 3.98 16.74 -0.16
CA GLU A 268 4.46 16.73 -1.54
C GLU A 268 3.28 16.88 -2.52
N GLU A 269 3.54 17.39 -3.72
CA GLU A 269 2.55 17.35 -4.79
C GLU A 269 2.51 15.92 -5.36
N PRO A 270 1.33 15.28 -5.44
CA PRO A 270 1.19 13.97 -6.05
C PRO A 270 1.48 14.02 -7.55
N ILE A 271 1.78 12.87 -8.14
CA ILE A 271 1.84 12.73 -9.59
C ILE A 271 0.50 12.20 -10.12
N SER A 272 0.16 12.55 -11.36
CA SER A 272 -1.08 12.08 -12.00
C SER A 272 -0.89 11.75 -13.47
N ALA A 273 -1.82 10.97 -14.00
CA ALA A 273 -2.00 10.79 -15.44
C ALA A 273 -3.48 10.62 -15.77
N THR A 274 -3.84 10.98 -17.00
CA THR A 274 -5.19 10.73 -17.51
C THR A 274 -5.31 9.33 -18.10
N TYR A 275 -6.46 8.72 -17.90
CA TYR A 275 -6.88 7.51 -18.58
C TYR A 275 -8.36 7.64 -18.94
N ARG A 276 -8.67 7.69 -20.24
CA ARG A 276 -10.01 7.99 -20.73
C ARG A 276 -10.50 9.36 -20.19
N GLU A 277 -11.65 9.40 -19.50
CA GLU A 277 -12.20 10.61 -18.86
C GLU A 277 -11.78 10.77 -17.38
N TYR A 278 -10.86 9.95 -16.90
CA TYR A 278 -10.43 9.92 -15.52
C TYR A 278 -9.01 10.47 -15.37
N GLU A 279 -8.75 11.14 -14.24
CA GLU A 279 -7.41 11.54 -13.82
C GLU A 279 -7.05 10.77 -12.56
N ILE A 280 -5.95 10.03 -12.59
CA ILE A 280 -5.52 9.13 -11.52
C ILE A 280 -4.29 9.72 -10.85
N PHE A 281 -4.41 10.00 -9.55
CA PHE A 281 -3.34 10.55 -8.71
C PHE A 281 -2.72 9.46 -7.87
N THR A 282 -1.40 9.54 -7.65
CA THR A 282 -0.64 8.70 -6.73
C THR A 282 0.50 9.47 -6.08
N ASN A 283 1.08 8.93 -4.99
CA ASN A 283 2.29 9.46 -4.39
C ASN A 283 3.44 9.49 -5.41
N ARG A 284 4.49 10.27 -5.12
CA ARG A 284 5.68 10.34 -5.97
C ARG A 284 6.43 9.00 -6.01
N THR A 285 7.54 9.01 -6.71
CA THR A 285 8.29 7.82 -7.17
C THR A 285 9.09 7.07 -6.09
N TRP A 286 8.99 7.50 -4.81
CA TRP A 286 9.35 6.65 -3.67
C TRP A 286 8.34 5.52 -3.46
N THR A 287 7.18 5.54 -4.18
CA THR A 287 6.24 4.42 -4.31
C THR A 287 6.30 3.84 -5.72
N GLN A 288 5.66 2.69 -5.92
CA GLN A 288 5.52 2.10 -7.26
C GLN A 288 4.31 2.60 -8.06
N GLY A 289 3.55 3.57 -7.56
CA GLY A 289 2.29 4.03 -8.16
C GLY A 289 2.41 4.52 -9.60
N ILE A 290 3.56 5.09 -9.98
CA ILE A 290 3.84 5.50 -11.37
C ILE A 290 3.68 4.35 -12.37
N SER A 291 3.90 3.09 -11.96
CA SER A 291 3.75 1.93 -12.85
C SER A 291 2.30 1.70 -13.24
N LEU A 292 1.32 1.99 -12.36
CA LEU A 292 -0.10 1.97 -12.74
C LEU A 292 -0.39 3.05 -13.79
N LEU A 293 0.07 4.28 -13.53
CA LEU A 293 -0.16 5.40 -14.45
C LEU A 293 0.38 5.09 -15.85
N GLN A 294 1.59 4.54 -15.92
CA GLN A 294 2.22 4.18 -17.18
C GLN A 294 1.51 3.00 -17.88
N ALA A 295 1.15 1.95 -17.14
CA ALA A 295 0.40 0.82 -17.70
C ALA A 295 -0.95 1.27 -18.27
N LEU A 296 -1.68 2.15 -17.59
CA LEU A 296 -2.93 2.74 -18.08
C LEU A 296 -2.70 3.55 -19.37
N LYS A 297 -1.65 4.37 -19.43
CA LYS A 297 -1.31 5.12 -20.66
C LYS A 297 -0.98 4.19 -21.84
N ILE A 298 -0.31 3.09 -21.60
CA ILE A 298 -0.05 2.08 -22.63
C ILE A 298 -1.38 1.44 -23.09
N LEU A 299 -2.25 1.07 -22.15
CA LEU A 299 -3.54 0.42 -22.42
C LEU A 299 -4.58 1.36 -23.04
N GLU A 300 -4.44 2.68 -22.88
CA GLU A 300 -5.36 3.66 -23.46
C GLU A 300 -5.50 3.55 -24.99
N GLY A 301 -4.49 2.98 -25.66
CA GLY A 301 -4.52 2.71 -27.10
C GLY A 301 -5.31 1.50 -27.53
N TYR A 302 -5.88 0.72 -26.59
CA TYR A 302 -6.70 -0.45 -26.87
C TYR A 302 -8.14 -0.23 -26.41
N ASP A 303 -9.11 -0.81 -27.11
CA ASP A 303 -10.51 -0.89 -26.70
C ASP A 303 -10.71 -2.15 -25.84
N LEU A 304 -10.33 -2.07 -24.55
CA LEU A 304 -10.43 -3.22 -23.63
C LEU A 304 -11.87 -3.71 -23.49
N ALA A 305 -12.85 -2.80 -23.51
CA ALA A 305 -14.27 -3.15 -23.38
C ALA A 305 -14.72 -4.14 -24.47
N SER A 306 -14.26 -3.93 -25.71
CA SER A 306 -14.61 -4.80 -26.84
C SER A 306 -14.01 -6.20 -26.77
N LEU A 307 -12.92 -6.38 -26.01
CA LEU A 307 -12.23 -7.66 -25.86
C LEU A 307 -12.97 -8.60 -24.87
N GLY A 308 -13.79 -8.04 -24.01
CA GLY A 308 -14.51 -8.76 -22.96
C GLY A 308 -13.70 -8.94 -21.67
N HIS A 309 -14.41 -8.86 -20.54
CA HIS A 309 -13.82 -8.98 -19.20
C HIS A 309 -13.13 -10.35 -19.04
N ASN A 310 -11.88 -10.33 -18.57
CA ASN A 310 -11.05 -11.53 -18.36
C ASN A 310 -10.94 -12.46 -19.58
N SER A 311 -11.10 -11.95 -20.80
CA SER A 311 -10.75 -12.70 -22.02
C SER A 311 -9.23 -12.92 -22.10
N PRO A 312 -8.76 -13.95 -22.85
CA PRO A 312 -7.32 -14.18 -23.01
C PRO A 312 -6.59 -12.93 -23.50
N GLN A 313 -7.15 -12.24 -24.47
CA GLN A 313 -6.53 -11.05 -25.06
C GLN A 313 -6.52 -9.86 -24.10
N ALA A 314 -7.60 -9.63 -23.33
CA ALA A 314 -7.63 -8.57 -22.32
C ALA A 314 -6.60 -8.81 -21.21
N ILE A 315 -6.46 -10.05 -20.73
CA ILE A 315 -5.44 -10.44 -19.74
C ILE A 315 -4.04 -10.25 -20.32
N HIS A 316 -3.78 -10.79 -21.52
CA HIS A 316 -2.49 -10.68 -22.19
C HIS A 316 -2.02 -9.23 -22.33
N LEU A 317 -2.86 -8.33 -22.86
CA LEU A 317 -2.50 -6.93 -23.05
C LEU A 317 -2.22 -6.22 -21.72
N GLN A 318 -3.01 -6.49 -20.66
CA GLN A 318 -2.77 -5.91 -19.33
C GLN A 318 -1.43 -6.40 -18.75
N VAL A 319 -1.12 -7.70 -18.89
CA VAL A 319 0.14 -8.28 -18.40
C VAL A 319 1.33 -7.70 -19.16
N GLU A 320 1.28 -7.59 -20.49
CA GLU A 320 2.37 -7.03 -21.29
C GLU A 320 2.58 -5.54 -21.00
N ALA A 321 1.50 -4.76 -20.84
CA ALA A 321 1.61 -3.34 -20.43
C ALA A 321 2.27 -3.18 -19.05
N LEU A 322 1.95 -4.06 -18.10
CA LEU A 322 2.57 -4.07 -16.77
C LEU A 322 4.05 -4.45 -16.83
N LYS A 323 4.44 -5.44 -17.66
CA LYS A 323 5.86 -5.79 -17.87
C LYS A 323 6.67 -4.60 -18.37
N LEU A 324 6.14 -3.82 -19.31
CA LEU A 324 6.76 -2.60 -19.81
C LEU A 324 6.90 -1.53 -18.72
N ALA A 325 5.83 -1.30 -17.95
CA ALA A 325 5.82 -0.34 -16.85
C ALA A 325 6.79 -0.74 -15.71
N PHE A 326 6.88 -2.02 -15.39
CA PHE A 326 7.83 -2.51 -14.38
C PHE A 326 9.29 -2.43 -14.86
N ALA A 327 9.56 -2.66 -16.15
CA ALA A 327 10.91 -2.45 -16.70
C ALA A 327 11.38 -0.99 -16.53
N ASP A 328 10.48 -0.04 -16.78
CA ASP A 328 10.77 1.38 -16.59
C ASP A 328 10.84 1.76 -15.10
N ARG A 329 10.02 1.12 -14.23
CA ARG A 329 10.10 1.27 -12.78
C ARG A 329 11.50 0.96 -12.24
N GLU A 330 12.06 -0.17 -12.62
CA GLU A 330 13.39 -0.60 -12.16
C GLU A 330 14.50 0.34 -12.66
N ARG A 331 14.31 1.00 -13.79
CA ARG A 331 15.30 1.92 -14.36
C ARG A 331 15.22 3.32 -13.80
N TYR A 332 14.03 3.80 -13.40
CA TYR A 332 13.80 5.23 -13.12
C TYR A 332 13.24 5.52 -11.73
N ALA A 333 12.42 4.63 -11.14
CA ALA A 333 11.72 4.94 -9.90
C ALA A 333 12.65 4.81 -8.67
N GLY A 334 12.67 5.86 -7.85
CA GLY A 334 13.43 5.95 -6.61
C GLY A 334 13.01 7.17 -5.79
N ASP A 335 13.73 7.44 -4.71
CA ASP A 335 13.51 8.63 -3.89
C ASP A 335 13.81 9.91 -4.69
N PRO A 336 12.82 10.77 -4.95
CA PRO A 336 13.00 11.97 -5.76
C PRO A 336 13.92 13.03 -5.12
N ALA A 337 14.31 12.85 -3.86
CA ALA A 337 15.34 13.67 -3.23
C ALA A 337 16.76 13.28 -3.67
N PHE A 338 16.92 12.08 -4.26
CA PHE A 338 18.22 11.52 -4.67
C PHE A 338 18.34 11.28 -6.18
N VAL A 339 17.20 11.10 -6.87
CA VAL A 339 17.18 10.78 -8.30
C VAL A 339 16.18 11.65 -9.05
N ASP A 340 16.57 12.10 -10.23
CA ASP A 340 15.69 12.83 -11.14
C ASP A 340 14.90 11.82 -11.98
N VAL A 341 13.61 11.67 -11.67
CA VAL A 341 12.71 10.73 -12.34
C VAL A 341 11.95 11.47 -13.44
N PRO A 342 12.04 11.05 -14.71
CA PRO A 342 11.37 11.73 -15.84
C PRO A 342 9.86 11.41 -15.88
N VAL A 343 9.12 11.84 -14.83
CA VAL A 343 7.70 11.52 -14.63
C VAL A 343 6.87 11.91 -15.84
N ASP A 344 7.00 13.16 -16.32
CA ASP A 344 6.20 13.67 -17.44
C ASP A 344 6.42 12.83 -18.72
N GLY A 345 7.66 12.42 -18.97
CA GLY A 345 7.99 11.53 -20.09
C GLY A 345 7.37 10.15 -19.94
N LEU A 346 7.52 9.54 -18.74
CA LEU A 346 7.01 8.19 -18.45
C LEU A 346 5.49 8.07 -18.61
N VAL A 347 4.73 9.10 -18.28
CA VAL A 347 3.25 9.10 -18.38
C VAL A 347 2.73 9.82 -19.63
N SER A 348 3.60 10.23 -20.57
CA SER A 348 3.16 10.87 -21.80
C SER A 348 2.50 9.89 -22.76
N SER A 349 1.51 10.37 -23.51
CA SER A 349 0.82 9.56 -24.52
C SER A 349 1.76 9.16 -25.67
N GLU A 350 2.73 10.02 -25.99
CA GLU A 350 3.74 9.76 -27.02
C GLU A 350 4.65 8.60 -26.65
N TYR A 351 5.23 8.64 -25.44
CA TYR A 351 6.06 7.57 -24.95
C TYR A 351 5.27 6.26 -24.76
N ALA A 352 4.05 6.35 -24.26
CA ALA A 352 3.16 5.18 -24.14
C ALA A 352 2.87 4.51 -25.49
N ALA A 353 2.71 5.30 -26.58
CA ALA A 353 2.54 4.76 -27.93
C ALA A 353 3.79 4.01 -28.40
N LEU A 354 4.99 4.53 -28.11
CA LEU A 354 6.26 3.85 -28.42
C LEU A 354 6.38 2.52 -27.64
N ARG A 355 6.11 2.53 -26.33
CA ARG A 355 6.16 1.31 -25.51
C ARG A 355 5.12 0.29 -25.97
N ARG A 356 3.89 0.72 -26.26
CA ARG A 356 2.81 -0.13 -26.79
C ARG A 356 3.19 -0.83 -28.09
N SER A 357 3.97 -0.20 -28.97
CA SER A 357 4.41 -0.79 -30.23
C SER A 357 5.27 -2.06 -30.07
N LEU A 358 5.80 -2.31 -28.88
CA LEU A 358 6.55 -3.52 -28.55
C LEU A 358 5.66 -4.73 -28.20
N ILE A 359 4.38 -4.50 -27.90
CA ILE A 359 3.45 -5.57 -27.54
C ILE A 359 3.02 -6.32 -28.80
N ASP A 360 3.33 -7.61 -28.84
CA ASP A 360 2.74 -8.54 -29.81
C ASP A 360 1.42 -9.06 -29.22
N PRO A 361 0.26 -8.88 -29.87
CA PRO A 361 -1.04 -9.23 -29.30
C PRO A 361 -1.28 -10.75 -29.13
N HIS A 362 -0.37 -11.60 -29.65
CA HIS A 362 -0.49 -13.06 -29.64
C HIS A 362 0.79 -13.76 -29.18
N LYS A 363 1.73 -13.03 -28.58
CA LYS A 363 2.98 -13.61 -28.11
C LYS A 363 3.50 -12.93 -26.86
N ALA A 364 3.52 -13.65 -25.76
CA ALA A 364 4.11 -13.20 -24.52
C ALA A 364 5.62 -12.98 -24.64
N GLN A 365 6.12 -11.87 -24.13
CA GLN A 365 7.53 -11.59 -24.02
C GLN A 365 8.05 -12.02 -22.64
N ALA A 366 9.22 -12.66 -22.60
CA ALA A 366 9.82 -13.09 -21.32
C ALA A 366 10.11 -11.89 -20.40
N SER A 367 10.61 -10.81 -20.97
CA SER A 367 10.85 -9.51 -20.32
C SER A 367 10.94 -8.41 -21.38
N TYR A 368 10.88 -7.17 -20.95
CA TYR A 368 11.15 -6.01 -21.78
C TYR A 368 12.34 -5.22 -21.24
N PRO A 369 13.21 -4.68 -22.11
CA PRO A 369 14.17 -3.67 -21.68
C PRO A 369 13.41 -2.37 -21.29
N PRO A 370 13.99 -1.51 -20.42
CA PRO A 370 13.45 -0.18 -20.17
C PRO A 370 13.49 0.65 -21.47
N GLY A 371 12.58 1.60 -21.58
CA GLY A 371 12.63 2.59 -22.66
C GLY A 371 13.41 3.84 -22.26
N ASP A 372 13.42 4.83 -23.15
CA ASP A 372 13.99 6.15 -22.90
C ASP A 372 12.91 7.24 -23.04
N PRO A 373 12.29 7.65 -21.93
CA PRO A 373 11.22 8.65 -21.98
C PRO A 373 11.73 10.06 -22.33
N ASN A 374 13.02 10.36 -22.09
CA ASN A 374 13.62 11.66 -22.42
C ASN A 374 14.02 11.74 -23.89
N GLY A 375 14.63 10.67 -24.42
CA GLY A 375 15.01 10.57 -25.83
C GLY A 375 13.88 10.08 -26.75
N MET A 376 12.71 9.77 -26.18
CA MET A 376 11.56 9.20 -26.91
C MET A 376 11.92 7.95 -27.71
N HIS A 377 12.56 6.99 -27.05
CA HIS A 377 12.86 5.68 -27.65
C HIS A 377 12.08 4.57 -26.95
N ALA A 378 11.48 3.65 -27.73
CA ALA A 378 10.78 2.49 -27.18
C ALA A 378 11.69 1.59 -26.34
N VAL A 379 12.99 1.54 -26.64
CA VAL A 379 14.02 0.82 -25.90
C VAL A 379 15.19 1.76 -25.61
N LEU A 380 15.70 1.73 -24.39
CA LEU A 380 16.84 2.56 -23.96
C LEU A 380 18.09 2.19 -24.78
N PRO A 381 18.67 3.12 -25.55
CA PRO A 381 19.86 2.84 -26.34
C PRO A 381 21.04 2.35 -25.49
N GLY A 382 21.70 1.27 -25.91
CA GLY A 382 22.86 0.71 -25.19
C GLY A 382 22.54 -0.03 -23.89
N HIS A 383 21.25 -0.22 -23.56
CA HIS A 383 20.87 -1.00 -22.38
C HIS A 383 21.40 -2.44 -22.47
N GLN A 384 22.01 -2.89 -21.39
CA GLN A 384 22.41 -4.29 -21.19
C GLN A 384 21.60 -4.85 -20.03
N SER A 385 20.86 -5.93 -20.27
CA SER A 385 20.10 -6.62 -19.21
C SER A 385 21.10 -7.21 -18.20
N LYS A 386 20.84 -6.96 -16.93
CA LYS A 386 21.57 -7.61 -15.82
C LYS A 386 20.83 -8.89 -15.45
N GLU A 387 21.59 -9.95 -15.13
CA GLU A 387 20.99 -11.18 -14.62
C GLU A 387 20.38 -10.91 -13.24
N THR A 388 19.17 -11.38 -13.04
CA THR A 388 18.45 -11.35 -11.78
C THR A 388 18.34 -12.76 -11.20
N ALA A 389 18.07 -12.87 -9.90
CA ALA A 389 17.89 -14.15 -9.26
C ALA A 389 16.59 -14.81 -9.74
N ALA A 390 16.67 -16.10 -10.12
CA ALA A 390 15.47 -16.84 -10.52
C ALA A 390 14.54 -17.11 -9.32
N MET A 391 13.23 -16.90 -9.51
CA MET A 391 12.23 -17.28 -8.53
C MET A 391 11.99 -18.80 -8.61
N THR A 392 12.18 -19.50 -7.48
CA THR A 392 11.88 -20.93 -7.34
C THR A 392 10.77 -21.10 -6.30
N GLY A 393 9.76 -21.92 -6.59
CA GLY A 393 8.63 -22.17 -5.69
C GLY A 393 7.35 -21.39 -6.02
N ALA A 394 6.32 -21.54 -5.20
CA ALA A 394 5.03 -20.88 -5.40
C ALA A 394 5.18 -19.36 -5.31
N ALA A 395 4.51 -18.63 -6.22
CA ALA A 395 4.36 -17.19 -6.11
C ALA A 395 3.34 -16.88 -4.99
N GLY A 396 3.59 -15.87 -4.18
CA GLY A 396 2.67 -15.46 -3.13
C GLY A 396 2.77 -16.32 -1.87
N GLY A 397 3.97 -16.44 -1.31
CA GLY A 397 4.13 -16.84 0.10
C GLY A 397 3.66 -15.73 1.04
N ASP A 398 3.57 -16.02 2.33
CA ASP A 398 3.09 -15.18 3.46
C ASP A 398 3.72 -13.76 3.59
N GLU A 399 4.51 -13.30 2.61
CA GLU A 399 5.23 -12.03 2.61
C GLU A 399 4.37 -10.84 2.14
N ASP A 400 3.13 -11.07 1.69
CA ASP A 400 2.23 -10.04 1.14
C ASP A 400 1.41 -9.34 2.24
N GLY A 401 2.10 -8.88 3.26
CA GLY A 401 1.49 -8.07 4.30
C GLY A 401 1.39 -6.60 3.91
N THR A 402 0.29 -6.01 4.18
CA THR A 402 -0.11 -4.61 4.01
C THR A 402 -1.59 -4.56 4.32
N THR A 403 -2.12 -3.43 4.74
CA THR A 403 -3.56 -3.20 4.76
C THR A 403 -3.92 -2.02 3.87
N TYR A 404 -5.20 -1.87 3.57
CA TYR A 404 -5.73 -0.73 2.81
C TYR A 404 -6.89 -0.10 3.57
N LEU A 405 -6.92 1.23 3.58
CA LEU A 405 -7.89 2.03 4.31
C LEU A 405 -8.43 3.13 3.41
N SER A 406 -9.72 3.43 3.50
CA SER A 406 -10.35 4.54 2.79
C SER A 406 -11.39 5.23 3.67
N THR A 407 -11.51 6.54 3.55
CA THR A 407 -12.52 7.32 4.29
C THR A 407 -13.09 8.43 3.41
N VAL A 408 -14.37 8.72 3.59
CA VAL A 408 -15.03 9.88 3.02
C VAL A 408 -15.95 10.50 4.05
N ASP A 409 -16.05 11.84 4.10
CA ASP A 409 -16.96 12.58 4.94
C ASP A 409 -18.12 13.22 4.15
N SER A 410 -19.06 13.83 4.88
CA SER A 410 -20.25 14.48 4.28
C SER A 410 -19.93 15.72 3.44
N GLN A 411 -18.71 16.23 3.49
CA GLN A 411 -18.25 17.35 2.67
C GLN A 411 -17.64 16.89 1.35
N GLY A 412 -17.48 15.57 1.16
CA GLY A 412 -16.85 14.97 -0.01
C GLY A 412 -15.32 14.96 0.05
N ASN A 413 -14.72 15.17 1.21
CA ASN A 413 -13.30 14.91 1.42
C ASN A 413 -13.06 13.41 1.35
N LEU A 414 -12.08 12.97 0.56
CA LEU A 414 -11.80 11.55 0.30
C LEU A 414 -10.34 11.25 0.63
N VAL A 415 -10.08 10.21 1.44
CA VAL A 415 -8.73 9.77 1.79
C VAL A 415 -8.52 8.33 1.34
N SER A 416 -7.33 8.06 0.82
CA SER A 416 -6.86 6.73 0.41
C SER A 416 -5.52 6.45 1.07
N VAL A 417 -5.38 5.31 1.77
CA VAL A 417 -4.22 5.01 2.61
C VAL A 417 -3.80 3.55 2.45
N THR A 418 -2.53 3.32 2.17
CA THR A 418 -1.92 1.99 2.11
C THR A 418 -0.72 1.93 3.07
N PRO A 419 -0.94 1.55 4.35
CA PRO A 419 0.13 1.42 5.33
C PRO A 419 0.72 0.01 5.36
N SER A 420 2.02 -0.11 5.68
CA SER A 420 2.75 -1.38 5.69
C SER A 420 3.97 -1.32 6.62
N SER A 421 4.55 -2.47 6.93
CA SER A 421 5.86 -2.62 7.58
C SER A 421 6.71 -3.68 6.87
N PHE A 422 6.33 -4.10 5.67
CA PHE A 422 6.86 -5.27 4.97
C PHE A 422 6.76 -6.54 5.82
N ALA A 423 7.87 -7.07 6.35
CA ALA A 423 7.83 -8.32 7.10
C ALA A 423 7.15 -8.21 8.49
N GLY A 424 7.09 -7.00 9.09
CA GLY A 424 6.36 -6.77 10.35
C GLY A 424 6.45 -7.93 11.35
N LEU A 425 5.32 -8.55 11.66
CA LEU A 425 5.25 -9.67 12.58
C LEU A 425 6.00 -10.94 12.11
N ALA A 426 6.25 -11.10 10.80
CA ALA A 426 7.03 -12.24 10.32
C ALA A 426 8.49 -12.18 10.80
N GLN A 427 9.07 -10.98 10.90
CA GLN A 427 10.37 -10.77 11.56
C GLN A 427 10.25 -10.66 13.08
N GLY A 428 9.15 -10.09 13.56
CA GLY A 428 8.78 -10.07 14.97
C GLY A 428 9.66 -9.18 15.86
N MET A 429 10.30 -8.12 15.34
CA MET A 429 11.21 -7.26 16.11
C MET A 429 10.46 -6.11 16.79
N ILE A 430 10.15 -6.24 18.06
CA ILE A 430 9.72 -5.10 18.90
C ILE A 430 10.95 -4.42 19.49
N LEU A 431 10.99 -3.09 19.39
CA LEU A 431 12.10 -2.27 19.87
C LEU A 431 11.98 -1.96 21.36
N GLY A 432 12.73 -2.69 22.18
CA GLY A 432 12.74 -2.55 23.62
C GLY A 432 11.32 -2.67 24.21
N ASP A 433 11.07 -1.92 25.27
CA ASP A 433 9.77 -1.87 25.95
C ASP A 433 8.81 -0.80 25.37
N THR A 434 9.02 -0.36 24.12
CA THR A 434 8.17 0.63 23.47
C THR A 434 6.87 0.05 22.90
N GLY A 435 6.84 -1.27 22.66
CA GLY A 435 5.75 -1.94 21.96
C GLY A 435 5.76 -1.69 20.44
N ILE A 436 6.75 -0.99 19.91
CA ILE A 436 6.85 -0.66 18.48
C ILE A 436 7.48 -1.84 17.73
N LEU A 437 6.67 -2.50 16.91
CA LEU A 437 7.10 -3.50 15.95
C LEU A 437 7.69 -2.78 14.73
N ILE A 438 9.01 -2.94 14.49
CA ILE A 438 9.72 -2.19 13.45
C ILE A 438 9.56 -2.84 12.07
N ASN A 439 9.60 -2.01 11.04
CA ASN A 439 9.63 -2.44 9.64
C ASN A 439 11.00 -3.02 9.23
N THR A 440 11.01 -3.69 8.07
CA THR A 440 12.23 -4.16 7.41
C THR A 440 12.28 -3.73 5.94
N ARG A 441 11.77 -2.53 5.66
CA ARG A 441 11.60 -2.01 4.29
C ARG A 441 12.92 -1.74 3.56
N GLY A 442 14.04 -1.61 4.27
CA GLY A 442 15.36 -1.45 3.67
C GLY A 442 15.79 -2.63 2.79
N CYS A 443 15.16 -3.81 2.93
CA CYS A 443 15.41 -4.92 2.01
C CYS A 443 15.01 -4.64 0.55
N TYR A 444 14.35 -3.50 0.27
CA TYR A 444 13.99 -3.07 -1.07
C TYR A 444 15.11 -2.31 -1.79
N PHE A 445 16.13 -1.85 -1.08
CA PHE A 445 17.30 -1.22 -1.69
C PHE A 445 18.08 -2.19 -2.58
N TRP A 446 18.77 -1.61 -3.54
CA TRP A 446 19.80 -2.25 -4.34
C TRP A 446 21.18 -1.90 -3.81
N LEU A 447 22.17 -2.72 -4.12
CA LEU A 447 23.60 -2.43 -3.86
C LEU A 447 24.33 -1.98 -5.13
N ASP A 448 23.66 -1.98 -6.28
CA ASP A 448 24.19 -1.50 -7.54
C ASP A 448 24.10 0.03 -7.60
N PRO A 449 25.23 0.76 -7.69
CA PRO A 449 25.25 2.22 -7.70
C PRO A 449 24.54 2.84 -8.92
N ASP A 450 24.38 2.08 -10.02
CA ASP A 450 23.65 2.53 -11.21
C ASP A 450 22.14 2.40 -11.08
N ASN A 451 21.65 1.72 -10.03
CA ASN A 451 20.23 1.57 -9.78
C ASN A 451 19.67 2.79 -9.03
N PRO A 452 18.55 3.40 -9.47
CA PRO A 452 17.96 4.57 -8.80
C PRO A 452 17.55 4.28 -7.35
N ASN A 453 17.36 3.00 -7.00
CA ASN A 453 17.05 2.56 -5.65
C ASN A 453 18.27 2.00 -4.87
N CYS A 454 19.50 2.32 -5.30
CA CYS A 454 20.70 1.97 -4.53
C CYS A 454 20.66 2.63 -3.15
N ILE A 455 21.02 1.87 -2.10
CA ILE A 455 21.05 2.37 -0.71
C ILE A 455 22.04 3.51 -0.55
N ALA A 456 21.63 4.54 0.18
CA ALA A 456 22.48 5.67 0.56
C ALA A 456 22.03 6.25 1.91
N PRO A 457 22.88 6.99 2.63
CA PRO A 457 22.54 7.68 3.87
C PRO A 457 21.28 8.56 3.72
N HIS A 458 20.32 8.42 4.65
CA HIS A 458 19.05 9.16 4.66
C HIS A 458 18.20 9.05 3.37
N LYS A 459 18.49 8.07 2.53
CA LYS A 459 17.66 7.77 1.35
C LYS A 459 16.48 6.89 1.74
N ARG A 460 15.33 7.13 1.11
CA ARG A 460 14.14 6.28 1.22
C ARG A 460 14.21 5.16 0.19
N PRO A 461 13.93 3.90 0.55
CA PRO A 461 13.76 2.88 -0.47
C PRO A 461 12.50 3.18 -1.30
N ARG A 462 12.54 2.87 -2.60
CA ARG A 462 11.31 2.76 -3.37
C ARG A 462 10.48 1.62 -2.78
N THR A 463 9.26 1.94 -2.38
CA THR A 463 8.37 1.00 -1.69
C THR A 463 7.24 0.49 -2.59
N THR A 464 6.67 -0.66 -2.25
CA THR A 464 5.48 -1.19 -2.94
C THR A 464 4.17 -0.56 -2.48
N PRO A 465 3.94 -0.19 -1.21
CA PRO A 465 2.75 0.55 -0.85
C PRO A 465 2.53 1.74 -1.78
N CYS A 466 1.39 1.70 -2.46
CA CYS A 466 0.90 2.78 -3.30
C CYS A 466 -0.60 2.93 -3.08
N THR A 467 -1.11 4.13 -3.30
CA THR A 467 -2.52 4.44 -3.16
C THR A 467 -2.93 5.44 -4.22
N PHE A 468 -4.20 5.46 -4.55
CA PHE A 468 -4.70 6.27 -5.64
C PHE A 468 -5.98 7.02 -5.25
N ILE A 469 -6.14 8.21 -5.80
CA ILE A 469 -7.40 8.95 -5.88
C ILE A 469 -7.69 9.18 -7.36
N VAL A 470 -8.90 8.83 -7.78
CA VAL A 470 -9.38 8.98 -9.14
C VAL A 470 -10.40 10.11 -9.19
N LEU A 471 -10.21 11.04 -10.11
CA LEU A 471 -11.20 12.07 -10.43
C LEU A 471 -11.83 11.75 -11.78
N LYS A 472 -13.13 12.01 -11.91
CA LYS A 472 -13.86 11.97 -13.18
C LYS A 472 -14.29 13.39 -13.54
N ASN A 473 -13.80 13.93 -14.66
CA ASN A 473 -14.09 15.30 -15.07
C ASN A 473 -13.82 16.34 -13.94
N GLY A 474 -12.72 16.17 -13.20
CA GLY A 474 -12.32 17.05 -12.10
C GLY A 474 -13.12 16.89 -10.79
N LYS A 475 -14.07 15.96 -10.71
CA LYS A 475 -14.80 15.63 -9.48
C LYS A 475 -14.24 14.32 -8.86
N PRO A 476 -14.23 14.19 -7.53
CA PRO A 476 -13.79 12.95 -6.89
C PRO A 476 -14.69 11.79 -7.32
N PHE A 477 -14.06 10.69 -7.71
CA PHE A 477 -14.76 9.51 -8.21
C PHE A 477 -14.47 8.28 -7.35
N MET A 478 -13.19 8.02 -7.00
CA MET A 478 -12.85 6.77 -6.32
C MET A 478 -11.55 6.90 -5.52
N SER A 479 -11.50 6.23 -4.35
CA SER A 479 -10.27 5.87 -3.67
C SER A 479 -9.89 4.44 -4.08
N LEU A 480 -8.60 4.16 -4.31
CA LEU A 480 -8.13 2.85 -4.75
C LEU A 480 -6.77 2.53 -4.12
N GLY A 481 -6.60 1.28 -3.74
CA GLY A 481 -5.38 0.72 -3.19
C GLY A 481 -5.64 -0.67 -2.62
N THR A 482 -4.58 -1.43 -2.41
CA THR A 482 -4.68 -2.80 -1.93
C THR A 482 -3.39 -3.25 -1.26
N PRO A 483 -3.41 -4.23 -0.32
CA PRO A 483 -2.21 -4.98 0.06
C PRO A 483 -1.69 -5.85 -1.10
N GLY A 484 -0.45 -6.39 -0.97
CA GLY A 484 0.06 -7.43 -1.87
C GLY A 484 1.43 -7.18 -2.51
N GLY A 485 2.28 -6.33 -1.92
CA GLY A 485 3.63 -6.12 -2.45
C GLY A 485 3.61 -5.67 -3.92
N ASP A 486 4.37 -6.34 -4.78
CA ASP A 486 4.43 -6.03 -6.22
C ASP A 486 3.14 -6.39 -7.00
N SER A 487 2.21 -7.14 -6.40
CA SER A 487 0.89 -7.39 -7.00
C SER A 487 -0.08 -6.21 -6.85
N GLN A 488 0.20 -5.23 -5.98
CA GLN A 488 -0.68 -4.08 -5.74
C GLN A 488 -1.06 -3.38 -7.05
N VAL A 489 -0.08 -2.86 -7.77
CA VAL A 489 -0.29 -2.15 -9.06
C VAL A 489 -1.05 -3.00 -10.08
N GLN A 490 -0.77 -4.31 -10.13
CA GLN A 490 -1.42 -5.23 -11.04
C GLN A 490 -2.91 -5.41 -10.72
N CYS A 491 -3.24 -5.53 -9.43
CA CYS A 491 -4.62 -5.69 -8.98
C CYS A 491 -5.38 -4.36 -8.99
N ASP A 492 -4.72 -3.23 -8.68
CA ASP A 492 -5.29 -1.89 -8.83
C ASP A 492 -5.68 -1.61 -10.28
N LEU A 493 -4.83 -2.00 -11.26
CA LEU A 493 -5.15 -1.91 -12.68
C LEU A 493 -6.43 -2.68 -13.01
N GLN A 494 -6.54 -3.94 -12.55
CA GLN A 494 -7.69 -4.79 -12.81
C GLN A 494 -8.97 -4.23 -12.20
N VAL A 495 -8.95 -3.79 -10.92
CA VAL A 495 -10.13 -3.23 -10.27
C VAL A 495 -10.56 -1.93 -10.95
N LEU A 496 -9.61 -1.06 -11.31
CA LEU A 496 -9.93 0.17 -12.04
C LEU A 496 -10.54 -0.13 -13.41
N SER A 497 -9.92 -1.02 -14.20
CA SER A 497 -10.43 -1.43 -15.51
C SER A 497 -11.79 -2.11 -15.42
N ASN A 498 -12.03 -2.92 -14.38
CA ASN A 498 -13.31 -3.57 -14.14
C ASN A 498 -14.44 -2.53 -14.02
N ILE A 499 -14.17 -1.39 -13.37
CA ILE A 499 -15.17 -0.31 -13.22
C ILE A 499 -15.24 0.55 -14.48
N VAL A 500 -14.08 1.00 -14.98
CA VAL A 500 -13.98 2.02 -16.03
C VAL A 500 -14.23 1.47 -17.43
N ASP A 501 -13.64 0.31 -17.75
CA ASP A 501 -13.73 -0.29 -19.08
C ASP A 501 -14.85 -1.32 -19.19
N PHE A 502 -15.07 -2.13 -18.14
CA PHE A 502 -16.02 -3.23 -18.17
C PHE A 502 -17.36 -2.92 -17.47
N GLY A 503 -17.49 -1.77 -16.80
CA GLY A 503 -18.76 -1.29 -16.23
C GLY A 503 -19.27 -2.07 -15.03
N LEU A 504 -18.41 -2.81 -14.32
CA LEU A 504 -18.77 -3.50 -13.09
C LEU A 504 -19.01 -2.48 -11.96
N ASN A 505 -19.93 -2.78 -11.05
CA ASN A 505 -20.04 -2.00 -9.81
C ASN A 505 -18.83 -2.27 -8.89
N VAL A 506 -18.66 -1.43 -7.86
CA VAL A 506 -17.45 -1.48 -7.00
C VAL A 506 -17.28 -2.82 -6.27
N GLN A 507 -18.39 -3.49 -5.86
CA GLN A 507 -18.32 -4.80 -5.20
C GLN A 507 -18.00 -5.91 -6.20
N GLU A 508 -18.65 -5.93 -7.36
CA GLU A 508 -18.34 -6.87 -8.44
C GLU A 508 -16.88 -6.73 -8.88
N ALA A 509 -16.38 -5.50 -9.00
CA ALA A 509 -15.00 -5.22 -9.42
C ALA A 509 -13.96 -5.79 -8.46
N VAL A 510 -14.17 -5.66 -7.13
CA VAL A 510 -13.24 -6.22 -6.14
C VAL A 510 -13.38 -7.74 -5.98
N GLU A 511 -14.52 -8.32 -6.34
CA GLU A 511 -14.73 -9.77 -6.31
C GLU A 511 -14.32 -10.48 -7.59
N ALA A 512 -14.18 -9.78 -8.71
CA ALA A 512 -13.79 -10.35 -9.99
C ALA A 512 -12.54 -11.24 -9.89
N PRO A 513 -12.44 -12.34 -10.68
CA PRO A 513 -11.25 -13.17 -10.70
C PRO A 513 -10.02 -12.39 -11.14
N ARG A 514 -8.88 -12.64 -10.47
CA ARG A 514 -7.62 -11.91 -10.66
C ARG A 514 -6.50 -12.76 -11.23
N PHE A 515 -5.50 -12.06 -11.73
CA PHE A 515 -4.26 -12.62 -12.23
C PHE A 515 -3.06 -11.75 -11.84
N CYS A 516 -1.86 -12.35 -11.78
CA CYS A 516 -0.60 -11.63 -11.52
C CYS A 516 0.55 -12.22 -12.33
N GLY A 517 1.34 -11.35 -12.95
CA GLY A 517 2.60 -11.70 -13.63
C GLY A 517 3.81 -11.49 -12.73
N TYR A 518 4.92 -12.17 -13.07
CA TYR A 518 6.19 -12.12 -12.30
C TYR A 518 7.42 -11.95 -13.20
N SER A 519 7.25 -11.42 -14.40
CA SER A 519 8.32 -11.18 -15.40
C SER A 519 9.04 -9.84 -15.14
N PHE A 520 9.42 -9.59 -13.92
CA PHE A 520 10.16 -8.41 -13.47
C PHE A 520 10.83 -8.69 -12.12
N PRO A 521 11.91 -7.96 -11.77
CA PRO A 521 12.54 -8.08 -10.46
C PRO A 521 11.55 -7.68 -9.35
N LEU A 522 11.27 -8.59 -8.41
CA LEU A 522 10.49 -8.27 -7.22
C LEU A 522 11.21 -7.23 -6.37
N SER A 523 10.43 -6.39 -5.69
CA SER A 523 10.98 -5.31 -4.87
C SER A 523 11.89 -5.77 -3.72
N PRO A 524 11.63 -6.87 -2.97
CA PRO A 524 12.50 -7.32 -1.91
C PRO A 524 13.79 -8.00 -2.44
N TRP A 525 14.90 -7.76 -1.75
CA TRP A 525 16.15 -8.50 -1.98
C TRP A 525 15.93 -10.02 -1.92
N PRO A 526 16.52 -10.84 -2.79
CA PRO A 526 17.51 -10.52 -3.83
C PRO A 526 16.88 -10.20 -5.22
N HIS A 527 15.72 -9.58 -5.27
CA HIS A 527 15.06 -9.10 -6.48
C HIS A 527 14.78 -10.22 -7.51
N LYS A 528 14.20 -11.33 -7.03
CA LYS A 528 13.89 -12.51 -7.86
C LYS A 528 12.88 -12.19 -8.94
N GLU A 529 13.00 -12.85 -10.10
CA GLU A 529 12.01 -12.78 -11.17
C GLU A 529 11.67 -14.18 -11.72
N ALA A 530 10.52 -14.28 -12.40
CA ALA A 530 10.08 -15.49 -13.09
C ALA A 530 9.53 -15.10 -14.47
N PRO A 531 10.37 -15.13 -15.52
CA PRO A 531 9.97 -14.76 -16.86
C PRO A 531 8.75 -15.57 -17.35
N ASN A 532 7.79 -14.88 -17.98
CA ASN A 532 6.50 -15.40 -18.47
C ASN A 532 5.54 -15.99 -17.44
N ARG A 533 5.93 -16.15 -16.17
CA ARG A 533 5.05 -16.70 -15.15
C ARG A 533 3.83 -15.81 -14.96
N LEU A 534 2.64 -16.41 -15.07
CA LEU A 534 1.34 -15.78 -14.92
C LEU A 534 0.45 -16.65 -14.02
N VAL A 535 0.13 -16.15 -12.84
CA VAL A 535 -0.76 -16.82 -11.89
C VAL A 535 -2.19 -16.35 -12.14
N LEU A 536 -3.13 -17.29 -12.33
CA LEU A 536 -4.55 -17.03 -12.51
C LEU A 536 -5.35 -17.63 -11.35
N GLU A 537 -6.37 -16.92 -10.87
CA GLU A 537 -7.36 -17.52 -9.96
C GLU A 537 -8.17 -18.60 -10.67
N GLY A 538 -8.46 -19.71 -9.97
CA GLY A 538 -9.19 -20.84 -10.51
C GLY A 538 -10.65 -20.57 -10.92
N ARG A 539 -11.15 -19.34 -10.78
CA ARG A 539 -12.43 -18.85 -11.31
C ARG A 539 -12.31 -18.34 -12.75
N ILE A 540 -11.09 -18.12 -13.27
CA ILE A 540 -10.84 -17.88 -14.68
C ILE A 540 -10.93 -19.23 -15.41
N SER A 541 -11.67 -19.30 -16.52
CA SER A 541 -11.94 -20.57 -17.21
C SER A 541 -10.67 -21.23 -17.72
N SER A 542 -10.67 -22.58 -17.79
CA SER A 542 -9.54 -23.34 -18.33
C SER A 542 -9.25 -23.01 -19.79
N SER A 543 -10.27 -22.70 -20.60
CA SER A 543 -10.08 -22.30 -22.00
C SER A 543 -9.33 -20.96 -22.13
N VAL A 544 -9.50 -20.04 -21.19
CA VAL A 544 -8.70 -18.81 -21.13
C VAL A 544 -7.26 -19.12 -20.75
N ALA A 545 -7.06 -19.98 -19.75
CA ALA A 545 -5.73 -20.41 -19.34
C ALA A 545 -4.96 -21.11 -20.47
N ASP A 546 -5.64 -21.97 -21.24
CA ASP A 546 -5.03 -22.69 -22.37
C ASP A 546 -4.64 -21.72 -23.50
N ALA A 547 -5.50 -20.76 -23.85
CA ALA A 547 -5.18 -19.74 -24.85
C ALA A 547 -3.97 -18.88 -24.43
N LEU A 548 -3.87 -18.51 -23.14
CA LEU A 548 -2.71 -17.77 -22.62
C LEU A 548 -1.41 -18.62 -22.67
N ARG A 549 -1.49 -19.94 -22.48
CA ARG A 549 -0.34 -20.83 -22.67
C ARG A 549 0.08 -20.91 -24.15
N ASP A 550 -0.89 -20.95 -25.05
CA ASP A 550 -0.63 -20.92 -26.51
C ASP A 550 0.06 -19.62 -26.92
N ASP A 551 -0.27 -18.49 -26.28
CA ASP A 551 0.41 -17.20 -26.45
C ASP A 551 1.80 -17.15 -25.77
N GLY A 552 2.23 -18.19 -25.05
CA GLY A 552 3.57 -18.33 -24.46
C GLY A 552 3.69 -17.89 -23.00
N HIS A 553 2.59 -17.65 -22.28
CA HIS A 553 2.63 -17.46 -20.83
C HIS A 553 2.83 -18.80 -20.11
N ASP A 554 3.65 -18.79 -19.04
CA ASP A 554 3.78 -19.92 -18.10
C ASP A 554 2.68 -19.82 -17.03
N VAL A 555 1.50 -20.38 -17.37
CA VAL A 555 0.27 -20.21 -16.61
C VAL A 555 0.17 -21.20 -15.46
N GLU A 556 0.14 -20.68 -14.24
CA GLU A 556 -0.19 -21.39 -13.00
C GLU A 556 -1.62 -21.06 -12.56
N ILE A 557 -2.39 -22.07 -12.15
CA ILE A 557 -3.73 -21.88 -11.58
C ILE A 557 -3.66 -22.00 -10.07
N THR A 558 -4.07 -20.96 -9.36
CA THR A 558 -4.17 -20.96 -7.90
C THR A 558 -5.62 -21.25 -7.44
N GLY A 559 -5.86 -21.26 -6.13
CA GLY A 559 -7.21 -21.40 -5.59
C GLY A 559 -8.18 -20.34 -6.11
N PRO A 560 -9.49 -20.52 -5.92
CA PRO A 560 -10.49 -19.59 -6.47
C PRO A 560 -10.37 -18.14 -5.97
N TRP A 561 -9.68 -17.92 -4.86
CA TRP A 561 -9.40 -16.62 -4.23
C TRP A 561 -7.90 -16.48 -3.90
N GLY A 562 -7.03 -17.08 -4.69
CA GLY A 562 -5.62 -17.25 -4.36
C GLY A 562 -4.73 -16.04 -4.64
N VAL A 563 -5.22 -15.01 -5.34
CA VAL A 563 -4.54 -13.71 -5.46
C VAL A 563 -5.01 -12.84 -4.29
N SER A 564 -4.28 -12.90 -3.17
CA SER A 564 -4.73 -12.54 -1.83
C SER A 564 -4.70 -11.04 -1.49
N ASN A 565 -4.93 -10.15 -2.45
CA ASN A 565 -5.12 -8.71 -2.23
C ASN A 565 -6.44 -8.45 -1.49
N GLY A 566 -6.55 -7.34 -0.75
CA GLY A 566 -7.73 -7.02 0.06
C GLY A 566 -8.18 -5.58 -0.13
N PHE A 567 -9.12 -5.35 -1.04
CA PHE A 567 -9.64 -4.03 -1.36
C PHE A 567 -10.74 -3.58 -0.40
N ALA A 568 -10.81 -2.28 -0.18
CA ALA A 568 -11.93 -1.60 0.47
C ALA A 568 -12.11 -0.18 -0.15
N PRO A 569 -12.34 -0.08 -1.47
CA PRO A 569 -12.48 1.20 -2.15
C PRO A 569 -13.82 1.86 -1.87
N ILE A 570 -13.82 3.20 -1.89
CA ILE A 570 -15.03 4.03 -1.90
C ILE A 570 -15.15 4.68 -3.28
N LEU A 571 -16.30 4.51 -3.91
CA LEU A 571 -16.69 5.20 -5.13
C LEU A 571 -17.72 6.28 -4.79
N MET A 572 -17.53 7.47 -5.34
CA MET A 572 -18.45 8.60 -5.22
C MET A 572 -19.15 8.79 -6.55
N ASP A 573 -20.48 8.68 -6.55
CA ASP A 573 -21.25 9.02 -7.74
C ASP A 573 -21.24 10.55 -7.94
N PRO A 574 -20.63 11.06 -9.03
CA PRO A 574 -20.45 12.49 -9.22
C PRO A 574 -21.77 13.24 -9.53
N ASP A 575 -22.84 12.53 -9.86
CA ASP A 575 -24.14 13.09 -10.22
C ASP A 575 -25.11 13.11 -9.03
N THR A 576 -25.11 12.08 -8.20
CA THR A 576 -26.02 11.94 -7.05
C THR A 576 -25.38 12.29 -5.71
N GLY A 577 -24.04 12.26 -5.62
CA GLY A 577 -23.30 12.42 -4.36
C GLY A 577 -23.39 11.21 -3.42
N VAL A 578 -23.94 10.09 -3.89
CA VAL A 578 -24.04 8.86 -3.12
C VAL A 578 -22.68 8.13 -3.10
N TYR A 579 -22.31 7.59 -1.95
CA TYR A 579 -21.10 6.78 -1.77
C TYR A 579 -21.42 5.31 -1.93
N HIS A 580 -20.58 4.60 -2.66
CA HIS A 580 -20.65 3.16 -2.89
C HIS A 580 -19.36 2.54 -2.40
N GLY A 581 -19.42 1.56 -1.51
CA GLY A 581 -18.24 0.89 -0.98
C GLY A 581 -18.23 -0.60 -1.30
N GLY A 582 -17.07 -1.10 -1.72
CA GLY A 582 -16.82 -2.52 -1.90
C GLY A 582 -15.90 -3.08 -0.82
N ALA A 583 -16.08 -4.33 -0.41
CA ALA A 583 -15.20 -5.02 0.54
C ALA A 583 -14.78 -6.40 0.00
N ASP A 584 -13.48 -6.59 -0.18
CA ASP A 584 -12.92 -7.80 -0.78
C ASP A 584 -13.08 -9.02 0.14
N PRO A 585 -13.68 -10.12 -0.33
CA PRO A 585 -13.85 -11.32 0.48
C PRO A 585 -12.55 -12.14 0.66
N ARG A 586 -11.47 -11.83 -0.09
CA ARG A 586 -10.17 -12.53 0.05
C ARG A 586 -9.48 -12.24 1.37
N LYS A 587 -9.79 -11.11 2.00
CA LYS A 587 -9.33 -10.69 3.33
C LYS A 587 -10.53 -10.40 4.24
N GLU A 588 -10.26 -10.05 5.49
CA GLU A 588 -11.30 -9.64 6.45
C GLU A 588 -11.79 -8.20 6.21
N SER A 589 -11.55 -7.64 5.00
CA SER A 589 -11.91 -6.26 4.66
C SER A 589 -13.37 -5.95 4.96
N VAL A 590 -13.61 -4.76 5.50
CA VAL A 590 -14.94 -4.30 5.89
C VAL A 590 -15.16 -2.90 5.34
N MET A 591 -16.41 -2.64 4.94
CA MET A 591 -16.91 -1.33 4.56
C MET A 591 -18.07 -0.96 5.48
N LEU A 592 -18.01 0.25 6.05
CA LEU A 592 -19.10 0.84 6.83
C LEU A 592 -19.50 2.18 6.20
N GLY A 593 -20.80 2.44 6.13
CA GLY A 593 -21.34 3.68 5.59
C GLY A 593 -22.70 4.02 6.22
N TRP A 594 -23.07 5.32 6.20
CA TRP A 594 -24.41 5.80 6.57
C TRP A 594 -24.85 7.01 5.77
#